data_3256e80d10706bf79da476b356084fc1
#
_entry.id   3256e80d10706bf79da476b356084fc1
#
_cell.length_a   1.000
_cell.length_b   1.000
_cell.length_c   1.000
_cell.angle_alpha   90.00
_cell.angle_beta   90.00
_cell.angle_gamma   90.00
#
_symmetry.space_group_name_H-M   'P 1'
#
loop_
_entity.id
_entity.type
_entity.pdbx_description
1 polymer ?
#
loop_
_entity_poly.entity_id
_entity_poly.type
_entity_poly.pdbx_seq_one_letter_code
_entity_poly.pdbx_strand_id
1 'polypeptide(L)' 'FVIDVLMRFFNLDGEKAQQIMLTVHYHGRAVCGVYTAEIAETKVMQVARYAKEHQHPLMCTMEQA' A
#
# COMPACT_ATOMS: atom_id res chain seq x y z
N PHE A 1 -7.41 3.10 8.12
CA PHE A 1 -6.96 3.77 6.89
C PHE A 1 -6.07 2.87 6.02
N VAL A 2 -5.04 2.27 6.61
CA VAL A 2 -4.12 1.40 5.86
C VAL A 2 -4.86 0.22 5.24
N ILE A 3 -5.76 -0.42 6.00
CA ILE A 3 -6.55 -1.54 5.50
C ILE A 3 -7.42 -1.09 4.31
N ASP A 4 -8.03 0.08 4.41
CA ASP A 4 -8.84 0.64 3.32
C ASP A 4 -8.00 0.85 2.05
N VAL A 5 -6.81 1.42 2.20
CA VAL A 5 -5.87 1.63 1.08
C VAL A 5 -5.50 0.29 0.43
N LEU A 6 -5.17 -0.71 1.24
CA LEU A 6 -4.77 -2.02 0.71
C LEU A 6 -5.89 -2.71 -0.04
N MET A 7 -7.12 -2.61 0.45
CA MET A 7 -8.28 -3.19 -0.23
C MET A 7 -8.63 -2.42 -1.50
N ARG A 8 -8.56 -1.10 -1.45
CA ARG A 8 -8.99 -0.22 -2.54
C ARG A 8 -8.02 -0.18 -3.70
N PHE A 9 -6.72 -0.03 -3.41
CA PHE A 9 -5.71 0.17 -4.45
C PHE A 9 -4.96 -1.11 -4.83
N PHE A 10 -4.91 -2.09 -3.95
CA PHE A 10 -4.19 -3.35 -4.19
C PHE A 10 -5.12 -4.54 -4.33
N ASN A 11 -6.41 -4.31 -4.28
CA ASN A 11 -7.45 -5.32 -4.49
C ASN A 11 -7.28 -6.55 -3.57
N LEU A 12 -6.86 -6.30 -2.33
CA LEU A 12 -6.72 -7.34 -1.33
C LEU A 12 -8.01 -7.50 -0.54
N ASP A 13 -8.27 -8.71 -0.05
CA ASP A 13 -9.38 -8.91 0.86
C ASP A 13 -9.02 -8.39 2.26
N GLY A 14 -10.02 -8.29 3.13
CA GLY A 14 -9.83 -7.73 4.47
C GLY A 14 -8.82 -8.49 5.32
N GLU A 15 -8.81 -9.82 5.20
CA GLU A 15 -7.89 -10.66 5.96
C GLU A 15 -6.44 -10.44 5.52
N LYS A 16 -6.21 -10.42 4.21
CA LYS A 16 -4.88 -10.19 3.66
C LYS A 16 -4.39 -8.78 3.97
N ALA A 17 -5.27 -7.79 3.83
CA ALA A 17 -4.95 -6.40 4.16
C ALA A 17 -4.56 -6.26 5.62
N GLN A 18 -5.27 -6.94 6.51
CA GLN A 18 -4.95 -6.92 7.93
C GLN A 18 -3.58 -7.53 8.21
N GLN A 19 -3.24 -8.64 7.56
CA GLN A 19 -1.93 -9.28 7.71
C GLN A 19 -0.81 -8.34 7.27
N ILE A 20 -0.99 -7.66 6.16
CA ILE A 20 -0.01 -6.69 5.67
C ILE A 20 0.14 -5.52 6.63
N MET A 21 -0.98 -5.02 7.14
CA MET A 21 -0.97 -3.93 8.11
C MET A 21 -0.19 -4.33 9.36
N LEU A 22 -0.39 -5.54 9.88
CA LEU A 22 0.35 -6.04 11.03
C LEU A 22 1.84 -6.20 10.72
N THR A 23 2.19 -6.66 9.51
CA THR A 23 3.58 -6.78 9.09
C THR A 23 4.26 -5.41 9.08
N VAL A 24 3.58 -4.40 8.55
CA VAL A 24 4.11 -3.03 8.59
C VAL A 24 4.30 -2.56 10.02
N HIS A 25 3.34 -2.86 10.89
CA HIS A 25 3.40 -2.44 12.29
C HIS A 25 4.60 -3.06 13.02
N TYR A 26 4.88 -4.35 12.79
CA TYR A 26 5.95 -5.06 13.49
C TYR A 26 7.32 -4.95 12.83
N HIS A 27 7.36 -4.86 11.50
CA HIS A 27 8.62 -4.89 10.74
C HIS A 27 8.95 -3.57 10.03
N GLY A 28 8.04 -2.60 10.10
CA GLY A 28 8.24 -1.29 9.52
C GLY A 28 7.86 -1.17 8.05
N ARG A 29 7.78 -2.29 7.33
CA ARG A 29 7.37 -2.31 5.92
C ARG A 29 6.86 -3.68 5.51
N ALA A 30 6.11 -3.71 4.41
CA ALA A 30 5.62 -4.96 3.83
C ALA A 30 5.41 -4.78 2.33
N VAL A 31 5.50 -5.89 1.59
CA VAL A 31 5.20 -5.90 0.16
C VAL A 31 3.69 -6.04 -0.01
N CYS A 32 3.09 -5.08 -0.70
CA CYS A 32 1.64 -5.07 -0.95
C CYS A 32 1.25 -5.79 -2.24
N GLY A 33 2.18 -5.92 -3.18
CA GLY A 33 1.92 -6.60 -4.44
C GLY A 33 3.12 -6.49 -5.36
N VAL A 34 3.11 -7.33 -6.40
CA VAL A 34 4.16 -7.32 -7.42
C VAL A 34 3.51 -6.97 -8.75
N TYR A 35 4.00 -5.91 -9.38
CA TYR A 35 3.43 -5.36 -10.61
C TYR A 35 4.55 -5.00 -11.56
N THR A 36 4.19 -4.75 -12.84
CA THR A 36 5.13 -4.11 -13.76
C THR A 36 5.53 -2.75 -13.22
N ALA A 37 6.71 -2.24 -13.60
CA ALA A 37 7.19 -0.95 -13.12
C ALA A 37 6.18 0.17 -13.38
N GLU A 38 5.54 0.16 -14.54
CA GLU A 38 4.57 1.17 -14.92
C GLU A 38 3.33 1.13 -14.02
N ILE A 39 2.80 -0.05 -13.75
CA ILE A 39 1.64 -0.21 -12.87
C ILE A 39 2.02 0.13 -11.42
N ALA A 40 3.20 -0.32 -10.98
CA ALA A 40 3.66 -0.02 -9.62
C ALA A 40 3.79 1.48 -9.40
N GLU A 41 4.33 2.20 -10.37
CA GLU A 41 4.45 3.66 -10.29
C GLU A 41 3.09 4.33 -10.15
N THR A 42 2.11 3.88 -10.93
CA THR A 42 0.75 4.40 -10.83
C THR A 42 0.16 4.14 -9.45
N LYS A 43 0.37 2.94 -8.90
CA LYS A 43 -0.11 2.60 -7.56
C LYS A 43 0.51 3.49 -6.49
N VAL A 44 1.83 3.73 -6.58
CA VAL A 44 2.53 4.61 -5.64
C VAL A 44 1.93 6.02 -5.67
N MET A 45 1.68 6.55 -6.87
CA MET A 45 1.10 7.88 -7.02
C MET A 45 -0.31 7.95 -6.47
N GLN A 46 -1.14 6.94 -6.73
CA GLN A 46 -2.51 6.90 -6.22
C GLN A 46 -2.54 6.85 -4.70
N VAL A 47 -1.72 6.02 -4.09
CA VAL A 47 -1.67 5.90 -2.63
C VAL A 47 -1.16 7.19 -2.00
N ALA A 48 -0.12 7.79 -2.58
CA ALA A 48 0.42 9.05 -2.06
C ALA A 48 -0.61 10.17 -2.10
N ARG A 49 -1.36 10.28 -3.20
CA ARG A 49 -2.40 11.29 -3.33
C ARG A 49 -3.53 11.05 -2.31
N TYR A 50 -3.97 9.81 -2.19
CA TYR A 50 -5.06 9.47 -1.28
C TYR A 50 -4.66 9.74 0.18
N ALA A 51 -3.43 9.36 0.55
CA ALA A 51 -2.92 9.60 1.89
C ALA A 51 -2.84 11.11 2.19
N LYS A 52 -2.39 11.89 1.22
CA LYS A 52 -2.29 13.34 1.37
C LYS A 52 -3.68 13.97 1.53
N GLU A 53 -4.65 13.54 0.74
CA GLU A 53 -6.03 14.06 0.80
C GLU A 53 -6.67 13.77 2.16
N HIS A 54 -6.31 12.65 2.78
CA HIS A 54 -6.85 12.25 4.07
C HIS A 54 -5.93 12.60 5.24
N GLN A 55 -4.83 13.31 4.96
CA GLN A 55 -3.89 13.79 5.97
C GLN A 55 -3.29 12.66 6.82
N HIS A 56 -3.03 11.51 6.21
CA HIS A 56 -2.37 10.39 6.86
C HIS A 56 -0.92 10.27 6.40
N PRO A 57 0.05 10.12 7.32
CA PRO A 57 1.47 10.01 6.96
C PRO A 57 1.81 8.57 6.51
N LEU A 58 1.23 8.14 5.40
CA LEU A 58 1.49 6.81 4.83
C LEU A 58 2.41 6.93 3.63
N MET A 59 3.49 6.18 3.64
CA MET A 59 4.45 6.15 2.54
C MET A 59 4.34 4.85 1.76
N CYS A 60 4.25 4.98 0.45
CA CYS A 60 4.24 3.84 -0.47
C CYS A 60 5.38 4.02 -1.46
N THR A 61 6.21 3.00 -1.62
CA THR A 61 7.33 3.04 -2.54
C THR A 61 7.34 1.77 -3.38
N MET A 62 8.14 1.80 -4.46
CA MET A 62 8.33 0.62 -5.28
C MET A 62 9.80 0.23 -5.26
N GLU A 63 10.05 -1.08 -5.31
CA GLU A 63 11.39 -1.62 -5.42
C GLU A 63 11.45 -2.57 -6.60
N GLN A 64 12.57 -2.57 -7.29
CA GLN A 64 12.79 -3.49 -8.39
C GLN A 64 13.16 -4.87 -7.83
N ALA A 65 12.49 -5.88 -8.36
CA ALA A 65 12.76 -7.26 -7.94
C ALA A 65 14.12 -7.74 -8.45
#